data_a022090bf073b2cdbc72a67728279d08
#
_entry.id   a022090bf073b2cdbc72a67728279d08
#
_cell.length_a   1.000
_cell.length_b   1.000
_cell.length_c   1.000
_cell.angle_alpha   90.00
_cell.angle_beta   90.00
_cell.angle_gamma   90.00
#
_symmetry.space_group_name_H-M   'P 1'
#
loop_
_entity.id
_entity.type
_entity.pdbx_description
1 polymer ?
#
loop_
_entity_poly.entity_id
_entity_poly.type
_entity_poly.pdbx_seq_one_letter_code
_entity_poly.pdbx_strand_id
1 'polypeptide(L)'
;MEEKHIKYYSHHLDRDINLLVYGSWGYPILLFPTTLGRYFQAKDMGLIESVRGLVESGRYKVYCVDSIDAESWYAKHFNPEYRVLNHIQYDKFLTNELVPYIRNECHVDKIGVAGCSFGGFHAANFAFKHPDKVAYLISMSGAFDIRSFMNGFYDDNVYFNNPVDYMPNEQGWKYNHMKIVLGTSEWDICLDSNVKMSDILNSKGIDHWLDIRGWDKHDWPLWNQMFPDYLSRIM
;
A
#
# COMPACT_ATOMS: atom_id res chain seq x y z
N MET A 1 14.27 -14.48 -12.43
CA MET A 1 13.01 -13.69 -12.37
C MET A 1 13.10 -12.57 -13.39
N GLU A 2 12.09 -12.46 -14.27
CA GLU A 2 12.03 -11.36 -15.26
C GLU A 2 11.82 -10.03 -14.53
N GLU A 3 12.56 -9.00 -14.96
CA GLU A 3 12.43 -7.62 -14.48
C GLU A 3 12.21 -6.70 -15.68
N LYS A 4 11.19 -5.87 -15.61
CA LYS A 4 10.87 -4.88 -16.66
C LYS A 4 10.72 -3.50 -16.03
N HIS A 5 11.45 -2.52 -16.56
CA HIS A 5 11.27 -1.10 -16.22
C HIS A 5 10.26 -0.47 -17.18
N ILE A 6 9.25 0.18 -16.62
CA ILE A 6 8.20 0.90 -17.36
C ILE A 6 8.24 2.37 -16.94
N LYS A 7 8.23 3.26 -17.93
CA LYS A 7 7.88 4.67 -17.75
C LYS A 7 6.43 4.84 -18.20
N TYR A 8 5.57 5.12 -17.24
CA TYR A 8 4.14 5.32 -17.48
C TYR A 8 3.83 6.81 -17.40
N TYR A 9 3.39 7.43 -18.50
CA TYR A 9 2.97 8.82 -18.46
C TYR A 9 1.62 8.95 -17.77
N SER A 10 1.56 9.74 -16.71
CA SER A 10 0.34 10.05 -15.97
C SER A 10 -0.22 11.40 -16.38
N HIS A 11 -1.45 11.43 -16.84
CA HIS A 11 -2.18 12.68 -17.12
C HIS A 11 -2.58 13.42 -15.84
N HIS A 12 -2.84 12.69 -14.74
CA HIS A 12 -3.15 13.31 -13.45
C HIS A 12 -1.96 13.98 -12.77
N LEU A 13 -0.75 13.47 -13.02
CA LEU A 13 0.49 14.01 -12.45
C LEU A 13 1.32 14.81 -13.47
N ASP A 14 0.89 14.83 -14.74
CA ASP A 14 1.55 15.50 -15.89
C ASP A 14 3.02 15.16 -16.01
N ARG A 15 3.35 13.86 -15.88
CA ARG A 15 4.74 13.37 -15.97
C ARG A 15 4.83 11.85 -16.09
N ASP A 16 6.04 11.38 -16.41
CA ASP A 16 6.37 9.96 -16.35
C ASP A 16 6.51 9.49 -14.89
N ILE A 17 5.81 8.40 -14.55
CA ILE A 17 5.95 7.65 -13.31
C ILE A 17 6.68 6.35 -13.62
N ASN A 18 7.71 6.04 -12.85
CA ASN A 18 8.48 4.83 -13.05
C ASN A 18 7.89 3.65 -12.27
N LEU A 19 7.95 2.48 -12.91
CA LEU A 19 7.60 1.19 -12.29
C LEU A 19 8.69 0.17 -12.59
N LEU A 20 8.97 -0.71 -11.62
CA LEU A 20 9.62 -2.00 -11.87
C LEU A 20 8.57 -3.10 -11.76
N VAL A 21 8.53 -3.97 -12.77
CA VAL A 21 7.59 -5.09 -12.82
C VAL A 21 8.39 -6.38 -12.79
N TYR A 22 8.01 -7.28 -11.88
CA TYR A 22 8.64 -8.58 -11.69
C TYR A 22 7.68 -9.71 -12.03
N GLY A 23 8.15 -10.62 -12.89
CA GLY A 23 7.36 -11.72 -13.44
C GLY A 23 6.62 -11.37 -14.72
N SER A 24 6.45 -12.38 -15.58
CA SER A 24 5.76 -12.26 -16.89
C SER A 24 4.25 -12.42 -16.75
N TRP A 25 3.81 -13.18 -15.75
CA TRP A 25 2.43 -13.57 -15.50
C TRP A 25 2.17 -13.77 -14.01
N GLY A 26 0.94 -14.02 -13.62
CA GLY A 26 0.53 -14.22 -12.23
C GLY A 26 -0.44 -13.15 -11.74
N TYR A 27 -0.95 -13.36 -10.51
CA TYR A 27 -1.89 -12.41 -9.91
C TYR A 27 -1.16 -11.10 -9.57
N PRO A 28 -1.69 -9.93 -10.00
CA PRO A 28 -0.97 -8.67 -9.84
C PRO A 28 -1.02 -8.15 -8.41
N ILE A 29 0.16 -7.77 -7.89
CA ILE A 29 0.34 -7.07 -6.63
C ILE A 29 0.96 -5.70 -6.92
N LEU A 30 0.25 -4.62 -6.61
CA LEU A 30 0.80 -3.27 -6.62
C LEU A 30 1.50 -3.01 -5.28
N LEU A 31 2.83 -2.84 -5.32
CA LEU A 31 3.68 -2.66 -4.15
C LEU A 31 4.12 -1.21 -4.01
N PHE A 32 3.72 -0.58 -2.91
CA PHE A 32 4.11 0.78 -2.55
C PHE A 32 5.43 0.80 -1.79
N PRO A 33 6.34 1.77 -2.10
CA PRO A 33 7.59 1.92 -1.37
C PRO A 33 7.35 2.49 0.05
N THR A 34 8.36 2.41 0.91
CA THR A 34 8.33 3.06 2.23
C THR A 34 8.44 4.59 2.11
N THR A 35 8.49 5.29 3.24
CA THR A 35 8.69 6.74 3.31
C THR A 35 9.73 7.25 2.32
N LEU A 36 9.34 8.18 1.43
CA LEU A 36 10.20 8.78 0.41
C LEU A 36 10.89 7.76 -0.51
N GLY A 37 10.47 6.52 -0.47
CA GLY A 37 11.03 5.45 -1.28
C GLY A 37 10.67 5.59 -2.76
N ARG A 38 11.49 4.93 -3.59
CA ARG A 38 11.34 4.91 -5.04
C ARG A 38 10.94 3.51 -5.52
N TYR A 39 10.49 3.43 -6.73
CA TYR A 39 10.05 2.19 -7.41
C TYR A 39 11.07 1.02 -7.36
N PHE A 40 12.35 1.29 -7.17
CA PHE A 40 13.41 0.28 -7.09
C PHE A 40 13.75 -0.17 -5.65
N GLN A 41 13.24 0.53 -4.63
CA GLN A 41 13.61 0.30 -3.22
C GLN A 41 13.35 -1.15 -2.75
N ALA A 42 12.20 -1.71 -3.10
CA ALA A 42 11.85 -3.08 -2.71
C ALA A 42 12.85 -4.12 -3.25
N LYS A 43 13.44 -3.86 -4.43
CA LYS A 43 14.53 -4.67 -4.99
C LYS A 43 15.80 -4.51 -4.16
N ASP A 44 16.24 -3.28 -3.96
CA ASP A 44 17.51 -2.97 -3.32
C ASP A 44 17.56 -3.47 -1.88
N MET A 45 16.41 -3.52 -1.21
CA MET A 45 16.26 -3.95 0.18
C MET A 45 15.89 -5.45 0.33
N GLY A 46 15.90 -6.20 -0.76
CA GLY A 46 15.71 -7.66 -0.75
C GLY A 46 14.26 -8.14 -0.67
N LEU A 47 13.27 -7.24 -0.63
CA LEU A 47 11.86 -7.64 -0.52
C LEU A 47 11.39 -8.41 -1.76
N ILE A 48 11.83 -7.99 -2.95
CA ILE A 48 11.52 -8.71 -4.20
C ILE A 48 12.22 -10.06 -4.23
N GLU A 49 13.45 -10.13 -3.72
CA GLU A 49 14.19 -11.41 -3.64
C GLU A 49 13.50 -12.39 -2.71
N SER A 50 12.90 -11.93 -1.60
CA SER A 50 12.18 -12.79 -0.65
C SER A 50 10.98 -13.52 -1.26
N VAL A 51 10.40 -12.97 -2.33
CA VAL A 51 9.25 -13.54 -3.04
C VAL A 51 9.60 -14.14 -4.41
N ARG A 52 10.92 -14.26 -4.75
CA ARG A 52 11.39 -14.78 -6.03
C ARG A 52 10.67 -16.06 -6.46
N GLY A 53 10.59 -17.05 -5.58
CA GLY A 53 9.99 -18.34 -5.89
C GLY A 53 8.50 -18.24 -6.25
N LEU A 54 7.76 -17.33 -5.60
CA LEU A 54 6.35 -17.09 -5.87
C LEU A 54 6.14 -16.37 -7.22
N VAL A 55 7.07 -15.48 -7.58
CA VAL A 55 7.03 -14.76 -8.86
C VAL A 55 7.48 -15.68 -10.01
N GLU A 56 8.57 -16.42 -9.87
CA GLU A 56 9.08 -17.34 -10.90
C GLU A 56 8.13 -18.51 -11.18
N SER A 57 7.37 -18.94 -10.17
CA SER A 57 6.30 -19.95 -10.37
C SER A 57 5.07 -19.40 -11.09
N GLY A 58 5.01 -18.09 -11.38
CA GLY A 58 3.87 -17.44 -12.01
C GLY A 58 2.65 -17.29 -11.09
N ARG A 59 2.84 -17.45 -9.77
CA ARG A 59 1.74 -17.22 -8.82
C ARG A 59 1.41 -15.75 -8.69
N TYR A 60 2.45 -14.89 -8.68
CA TYR A 60 2.31 -13.43 -8.59
C TYR A 60 3.13 -12.68 -9.62
N LYS A 61 2.61 -11.52 -10.01
CA LYS A 61 3.32 -10.49 -10.78
C LYS A 61 3.34 -9.21 -9.95
N VAL A 62 4.53 -8.68 -9.64
CA VAL A 62 4.67 -7.56 -8.71
C VAL A 62 5.00 -6.29 -9.46
N TYR A 63 4.23 -5.23 -9.21
CA TYR A 63 4.38 -3.89 -9.77
C TYR A 63 4.84 -2.93 -8.67
N CYS A 64 6.12 -2.60 -8.64
CA CYS A 64 6.69 -1.63 -7.71
C CYS A 64 6.52 -0.23 -8.31
N VAL A 65 5.63 0.59 -7.76
CA VAL A 65 5.34 1.94 -8.24
C VAL A 65 6.19 2.98 -7.53
N ASP A 66 6.51 4.07 -8.22
CA ASP A 66 7.13 5.25 -7.60
C ASP A 66 6.12 5.98 -6.68
N SER A 67 6.60 6.56 -5.58
CA SER A 67 5.78 7.45 -4.74
C SER A 67 5.99 8.92 -5.10
N ILE A 68 5.07 9.76 -4.63
CA ILE A 68 5.20 11.23 -4.71
C ILE A 68 5.29 11.85 -3.31
N ASP A 69 5.72 11.09 -2.32
CA ASP A 69 5.78 11.55 -0.93
C ASP A 69 6.58 12.86 -0.76
N ALA A 70 7.67 13.01 -1.51
CA ALA A 70 8.49 14.22 -1.49
C ALA A 70 7.74 15.48 -1.97
N GLU A 71 6.65 15.31 -2.70
CA GLU A 71 5.84 16.39 -3.27
C GLU A 71 4.44 16.46 -2.61
N SER A 72 4.11 15.49 -1.75
CA SER A 72 2.88 15.41 -0.99
C SER A 72 3.15 15.48 0.52
N TRP A 73 2.98 14.40 1.26
CA TRP A 73 3.06 14.38 2.72
C TRP A 73 4.36 14.95 3.30
N TYR A 74 5.49 14.74 2.65
CA TYR A 74 6.81 15.19 3.10
C TYR A 74 7.23 16.54 2.53
N ALA A 75 6.44 17.17 1.69
CA ALA A 75 6.71 18.49 1.11
C ALA A 75 6.47 19.63 2.13
N LYS A 76 7.22 19.62 3.24
CA LYS A 76 7.03 20.53 4.39
C LYS A 76 7.22 22.02 4.06
N HIS A 77 7.82 22.33 2.91
CA HIS A 77 7.96 23.69 2.38
C HIS A 77 6.69 24.23 1.72
N PHE A 78 5.72 23.36 1.40
CA PHE A 78 4.39 23.76 0.95
C PHE A 78 3.40 23.76 2.11
N ASN A 79 2.29 24.51 1.94
CA ASN A 79 1.21 24.47 2.90
C ASN A 79 0.54 23.07 2.95
N PRO A 80 -0.07 22.68 4.07
CA PRO A 80 -0.68 21.35 4.22
C PRO A 80 -1.77 21.04 3.21
N GLU A 81 -2.58 22.03 2.84
CA GLU A 81 -3.63 21.89 1.83
C GLU A 81 -3.06 21.42 0.48
N TYR A 82 -1.97 22.03 0.03
CA TYR A 82 -1.30 21.62 -1.20
C TYR A 82 -0.77 20.17 -1.13
N ARG A 83 -0.26 19.75 0.03
CA ARG A 83 0.25 18.38 0.20
C ARG A 83 -0.84 17.33 0.03
N VAL A 84 -2.01 17.54 0.64
CA VAL A 84 -3.11 16.58 0.51
C VAL A 84 -3.71 16.61 -0.90
N LEU A 85 -3.78 17.78 -1.55
CA LEU A 85 -4.23 17.88 -2.94
C LEU A 85 -3.30 17.12 -3.90
N ASN A 86 -1.99 17.18 -3.70
CA ASN A 86 -1.05 16.37 -4.48
C ASN A 86 -1.26 14.87 -4.27
N HIS A 87 -1.46 14.45 -3.01
CA HIS A 87 -1.80 13.05 -2.74
C HIS A 87 -3.09 12.62 -3.45
N ILE A 88 -4.10 13.49 -3.51
CA ILE A 88 -5.33 13.21 -4.26
C ILE A 88 -5.06 13.02 -5.76
N GLN A 89 -4.13 13.78 -6.37
CA GLN A 89 -3.75 13.54 -7.76
C GLN A 89 -3.05 12.18 -7.93
N TYR A 90 -2.24 11.77 -6.96
CA TYR A 90 -1.63 10.43 -6.96
C TYR A 90 -2.69 9.33 -6.84
N ASP A 91 -3.67 9.48 -5.95
CA ASP A 91 -4.80 8.56 -5.83
C ASP A 91 -5.60 8.44 -7.15
N LYS A 92 -5.81 9.57 -7.85
CA LYS A 92 -6.45 9.58 -9.18
C LYS A 92 -5.61 8.88 -10.24
N PHE A 93 -4.28 9.08 -10.25
CA PHE A 93 -3.37 8.34 -11.11
C PHE A 93 -3.48 6.82 -10.88
N LEU A 94 -3.43 6.40 -9.62
CA LEU A 94 -3.57 4.97 -9.29
C LEU A 94 -4.94 4.44 -9.74
N THR A 95 -6.01 5.16 -9.43
CA THR A 95 -7.40 4.70 -9.62
C THR A 95 -7.82 4.66 -11.08
N ASN A 96 -7.46 5.71 -11.85
CA ASN A 96 -7.99 5.93 -13.19
C ASN A 96 -7.02 5.53 -14.31
N GLU A 97 -5.73 5.35 -13.99
CA GLU A 97 -4.70 5.07 -14.98
C GLU A 97 -3.98 3.75 -14.68
N LEU A 98 -3.25 3.66 -13.57
CA LEU A 98 -2.36 2.54 -13.31
C LEU A 98 -3.11 1.23 -13.01
N VAL A 99 -4.11 1.26 -12.13
CA VAL A 99 -4.88 0.05 -11.78
C VAL A 99 -5.67 -0.48 -12.98
N PRO A 100 -6.36 0.34 -13.79
CA PRO A 100 -6.94 -0.12 -15.06
C PRO A 100 -5.92 -0.74 -16.02
N TYR A 101 -4.72 -0.15 -16.15
CA TYR A 101 -3.63 -0.71 -16.95
C TYR A 101 -3.23 -2.11 -16.45
N ILE A 102 -2.98 -2.27 -15.15
CA ILE A 102 -2.60 -3.56 -14.54
C ILE A 102 -3.69 -4.60 -14.71
N ARG A 103 -4.96 -4.24 -14.47
CA ARG A 103 -6.11 -5.14 -14.62
C ARG A 103 -6.26 -5.64 -16.03
N ASN A 104 -6.11 -4.75 -17.01
CA ASN A 104 -6.17 -5.11 -18.42
C ASN A 104 -5.00 -6.02 -18.83
N GLU A 105 -3.77 -5.70 -18.39
CA GLU A 105 -2.58 -6.51 -18.71
C GLU A 105 -2.64 -7.91 -18.09
N CYS A 106 -3.18 -8.04 -16.88
CA CYS A 106 -3.26 -9.31 -16.14
C CYS A 106 -4.60 -10.02 -16.28
N HIS A 107 -5.58 -9.46 -17.00
CA HIS A 107 -6.93 -10.02 -17.19
C HIS A 107 -7.64 -10.35 -15.88
N VAL A 108 -7.62 -9.42 -14.91
CA VAL A 108 -8.26 -9.57 -13.60
C VAL A 108 -9.23 -8.43 -13.31
N ASP A 109 -10.25 -8.69 -12.49
CA ASP A 109 -11.19 -7.65 -12.05
C ASP A 109 -10.68 -6.83 -10.89
N LYS A 110 -9.85 -7.42 -10.02
CA LYS A 110 -9.29 -6.78 -8.83
C LYS A 110 -7.81 -7.14 -8.69
N ILE A 111 -7.06 -6.25 -8.05
CA ILE A 111 -5.63 -6.46 -7.78
C ILE A 111 -5.37 -6.68 -6.29
N GLY A 112 -4.18 -7.15 -5.95
CA GLY A 112 -3.63 -7.03 -4.61
C GLY A 112 -2.87 -5.73 -4.46
N VAL A 113 -2.86 -5.18 -3.24
CA VAL A 113 -2.02 -4.03 -2.89
C VAL A 113 -1.21 -4.36 -1.64
N ALA A 114 0.05 -3.94 -1.63
CA ALA A 114 0.96 -4.21 -0.51
C ALA A 114 1.91 -3.04 -0.25
N GLY A 115 2.46 -2.96 0.95
CA GLY A 115 3.49 -1.99 1.28
C GLY A 115 4.00 -2.14 2.71
N CYS A 116 5.19 -1.57 2.96
CA CYS A 116 5.82 -1.54 4.26
C CYS A 116 5.83 -0.11 4.81
N SER A 117 5.66 0.06 6.13
CA SER A 117 5.74 1.38 6.76
C SER A 117 4.73 2.37 6.14
N PHE A 118 5.20 3.50 5.60
CA PHE A 118 4.35 4.46 4.89
C PHE A 118 3.77 3.88 3.59
N GLY A 119 4.44 2.90 2.96
CA GLY A 119 3.86 2.10 1.87
C GLY A 119 2.66 1.26 2.34
N GLY A 120 2.68 0.79 3.59
CA GLY A 120 1.53 0.13 4.23
C GLY A 120 0.35 1.08 4.42
N PHE A 121 0.61 2.35 4.74
CA PHE A 121 -0.42 3.41 4.70
C PHE A 121 -1.01 3.58 3.30
N HIS A 122 -0.14 3.74 2.27
CA HIS A 122 -0.61 3.91 0.89
C HIS A 122 -1.48 2.73 0.44
N ALA A 123 -1.04 1.50 0.70
CA ALA A 123 -1.78 0.29 0.36
C ALA A 123 -3.16 0.25 1.05
N ALA A 124 -3.19 0.53 2.36
CA ALA A 124 -4.42 0.53 3.14
C ALA A 124 -5.37 1.66 2.74
N ASN A 125 -4.86 2.89 2.61
CA ASN A 125 -5.68 4.04 2.19
C ASN A 125 -6.29 3.80 0.81
N PHE A 126 -5.52 3.27 -0.14
CA PHE A 126 -6.03 2.92 -1.47
C PHE A 126 -7.09 1.81 -1.40
N ALA A 127 -6.82 0.72 -0.68
CA ALA A 127 -7.74 -0.41 -0.57
C ALA A 127 -9.08 -0.02 0.08
N PHE A 128 -9.04 0.77 1.14
CA PHE A 128 -10.23 1.18 1.86
C PHE A 128 -11.07 2.22 1.10
N LYS A 129 -10.44 3.08 0.31
CA LYS A 129 -11.14 4.03 -0.56
C LYS A 129 -11.72 3.38 -1.81
N HIS A 130 -11.09 2.33 -2.33
CA HIS A 130 -11.43 1.69 -3.58
C HIS A 130 -11.64 0.16 -3.44
N PRO A 131 -12.55 -0.29 -2.54
CA PRO A 131 -12.75 -1.71 -2.28
C PRO A 131 -13.24 -2.50 -3.51
N ASP A 132 -13.86 -1.82 -4.48
CA ASP A 132 -14.26 -2.40 -5.76
C ASP A 132 -13.08 -2.82 -6.65
N LYS A 133 -11.87 -2.32 -6.39
CA LYS A 133 -10.65 -2.56 -7.19
C LYS A 133 -9.66 -3.50 -6.52
N VAL A 134 -9.82 -3.78 -5.22
CA VAL A 134 -8.84 -4.51 -4.42
C VAL A 134 -9.43 -5.80 -3.87
N ALA A 135 -8.71 -6.92 -4.06
CA ALA A 135 -9.04 -8.22 -3.48
C ALA A 135 -8.14 -8.58 -2.27
N TYR A 136 -6.92 -8.07 -2.25
CA TYR A 136 -5.93 -8.35 -1.20
C TYR A 136 -5.26 -7.07 -0.73
N LEU A 137 -5.26 -6.85 0.59
CA LEU A 137 -4.49 -5.80 1.25
C LEU A 137 -3.45 -6.45 2.16
N ILE A 138 -2.17 -6.15 1.94
CA ILE A 138 -1.06 -6.54 2.81
C ILE A 138 -0.37 -5.25 3.27
N SER A 139 -0.59 -4.86 4.52
CA SER A 139 0.08 -3.73 5.15
C SER A 139 1.06 -4.24 6.20
N MET A 140 2.35 -4.03 5.96
CA MET A 140 3.42 -4.42 6.88
C MET A 140 3.91 -3.19 7.62
N SER A 141 3.72 -3.15 8.94
CA SER A 141 4.09 -2.02 9.81
C SER A 141 3.46 -0.69 9.36
N GLY A 142 2.19 -0.69 8.99
CA GLY A 142 1.49 0.46 8.42
C GLY A 142 1.31 1.62 9.41
N ALA A 143 1.55 2.86 8.94
CA ALA A 143 1.33 4.09 9.71
C ALA A 143 0.02 4.75 9.26
N PHE A 144 -1.12 4.46 9.91
CA PHE A 144 -2.45 4.80 9.40
C PHE A 144 -2.99 6.18 9.82
N ASP A 145 -2.19 7.00 10.50
CA ASP A 145 -2.56 8.36 10.90
C ASP A 145 -1.61 9.40 10.32
N ILE A 146 -2.10 10.21 9.38
CA ILE A 146 -1.29 11.20 8.66
C ILE A 146 -1.40 12.62 9.24
N ARG A 147 -2.13 12.82 10.34
CA ARG A 147 -2.36 14.16 10.92
C ARG A 147 -1.07 14.88 11.32
N SER A 148 -0.03 14.13 11.70
CA SER A 148 1.29 14.68 12.01
C SER A 148 1.96 15.41 10.83
N PHE A 149 1.58 15.09 9.59
CA PHE A 149 2.08 15.75 8.40
C PHE A 149 1.36 17.07 8.11
N MET A 150 0.22 17.33 8.75
CA MET A 150 -0.69 18.41 8.38
C MET A 150 -0.51 19.69 9.19
N ASN A 151 0.40 19.74 10.18
CA ASN A 151 0.70 20.92 11.01
C ASN A 151 -0.58 21.57 11.61
N GLY A 152 -1.57 20.75 11.99
CA GLY A 152 -2.85 21.20 12.54
C GLY A 152 -3.91 21.59 11.51
N PHE A 153 -3.59 21.61 10.23
CA PHE A 153 -4.59 21.77 9.16
C PHE A 153 -5.45 20.50 9.05
N TYR A 154 -6.75 20.68 8.91
CA TYR A 154 -7.69 19.57 8.78
C TYR A 154 -8.93 20.01 8.00
N ASP A 155 -9.24 19.30 6.93
CA ASP A 155 -10.43 19.49 6.10
C ASP A 155 -10.95 18.11 5.62
N ASP A 156 -11.98 18.12 4.77
CA ASP A 156 -12.54 16.89 4.20
C ASP A 156 -11.51 16.10 3.37
N ASN A 157 -10.58 16.77 2.71
CA ASN A 157 -9.52 16.10 1.96
C ASN A 157 -8.57 15.32 2.88
N VAL A 158 -8.23 15.90 4.03
CA VAL A 158 -7.43 15.20 5.05
C VAL A 158 -8.24 14.05 5.65
N TYR A 159 -9.49 14.29 6.04
CA TYR A 159 -10.39 13.29 6.59
C TYR A 159 -10.47 12.06 5.69
N PHE A 160 -10.79 12.21 4.40
CA PHE A 160 -10.94 11.10 3.45
C PHE A 160 -9.60 10.48 2.98
N ASN A 161 -8.47 10.95 3.48
CA ASN A 161 -7.15 10.35 3.26
C ASN A 161 -6.45 9.93 4.56
N ASN A 162 -7.19 9.93 5.68
CA ASN A 162 -6.72 9.45 6.98
C ASN A 162 -7.54 8.22 7.42
N PRO A 163 -7.07 6.99 7.18
CA PRO A 163 -7.84 5.77 7.44
C PRO A 163 -8.42 5.68 8.86
N VAL A 164 -7.71 6.13 9.88
CA VAL A 164 -8.20 6.09 11.27
C VAL A 164 -9.38 7.03 11.53
N ASP A 165 -9.65 8.00 10.63
CA ASP A 165 -10.76 8.93 10.77
C ASP A 165 -12.00 8.48 9.99
N TYR A 166 -11.86 8.05 8.72
CA TYR A 166 -13.03 7.70 7.90
C TYR A 166 -13.51 6.25 8.10
N MET A 167 -12.60 5.29 8.36
CA MET A 167 -12.97 3.88 8.51
C MET A 167 -14.00 3.61 9.62
N PRO A 168 -14.00 4.31 10.77
CA PRO A 168 -15.07 4.17 11.78
C PRO A 168 -16.48 4.46 11.27
N ASN A 169 -16.60 5.25 10.21
CA ASN A 169 -17.88 5.64 9.60
C ASN A 169 -18.25 4.81 8.36
N GLU A 170 -17.35 3.92 7.92
CA GLU A 170 -17.58 3.06 6.76
C GLU A 170 -18.50 1.88 7.06
N GLN A 171 -19.06 1.31 6.00
CA GLN A 171 -19.95 0.15 6.04
C GLN A 171 -19.12 -1.13 5.86
N GLY A 172 -19.03 -1.99 6.89
CA GLY A 172 -18.16 -3.17 6.88
C GLY A 172 -18.40 -4.12 5.70
N TRP A 173 -19.66 -4.28 5.27
CA TRP A 173 -19.99 -5.17 4.14
C TRP A 173 -19.28 -4.85 2.82
N LYS A 174 -18.84 -3.59 2.60
CA LYS A 174 -18.07 -3.20 1.42
C LYS A 174 -16.75 -3.97 1.28
N TYR A 175 -16.22 -4.49 2.40
CA TYR A 175 -14.90 -5.13 2.49
C TYR A 175 -14.95 -6.65 2.61
N ASN A 176 -16.15 -7.27 2.68
CA ASN A 176 -16.33 -8.72 2.90
C ASN A 176 -15.63 -9.61 1.88
N HIS A 177 -15.35 -9.10 0.69
CA HIS A 177 -14.66 -9.84 -0.36
C HIS A 177 -13.14 -9.70 -0.28
N MET A 178 -12.63 -8.77 0.53
CA MET A 178 -11.20 -8.41 0.60
C MET A 178 -10.51 -9.26 1.67
N LYS A 179 -9.38 -9.84 1.33
CA LYS A 179 -8.48 -10.44 2.30
C LYS A 179 -7.52 -9.37 2.81
N ILE A 180 -7.52 -9.12 4.11
CA ILE A 180 -6.76 -8.04 4.74
C ILE A 180 -5.76 -8.64 5.73
N VAL A 181 -4.49 -8.27 5.58
CA VAL A 181 -3.40 -8.61 6.51
C VAL A 181 -2.77 -7.32 7.01
N LEU A 182 -2.73 -7.16 8.32
CA LEU A 182 -1.98 -6.12 9.02
C LEU A 182 -0.85 -6.80 9.80
N GLY A 183 0.38 -6.67 9.32
CA GLY A 183 1.56 -7.25 9.95
C GLY A 183 2.34 -6.21 10.74
N THR A 184 2.82 -6.55 11.93
CA THR A 184 3.67 -5.72 12.78
C THR A 184 4.49 -6.60 13.72
N SER A 185 5.21 -6.01 14.66
CA SER A 185 5.91 -6.76 15.71
C SER A 185 5.85 -6.04 17.06
N GLU A 186 6.21 -6.75 18.14
CA GLU A 186 6.19 -6.21 19.49
C GLU A 186 7.10 -4.99 19.69
N TRP A 187 8.18 -4.86 18.90
CA TRP A 187 9.14 -3.74 18.97
C TRP A 187 9.03 -2.77 17.80
N ASP A 188 7.95 -2.88 17.05
CA ASP A 188 7.68 -2.01 15.93
C ASP A 188 7.12 -0.65 16.41
N ILE A 189 7.69 0.44 15.93
CA ILE A 189 7.19 1.80 16.22
C ILE A 189 5.75 2.03 15.73
N CYS A 190 5.27 1.20 14.80
CA CYS A 190 3.90 1.23 14.27
C CYS A 190 2.97 0.19 14.92
N LEU A 191 3.39 -0.50 16.01
CA LEU A 191 2.56 -1.49 16.69
C LEU A 191 1.19 -0.90 17.07
N ASP A 192 1.17 0.21 17.78
CA ASP A 192 -0.07 0.86 18.22
C ASP A 192 -0.96 1.28 17.04
N SER A 193 -0.34 1.72 15.93
CA SER A 193 -1.07 2.08 14.71
C SER A 193 -1.79 0.87 14.11
N ASN A 194 -1.13 -0.29 14.07
CA ASN A 194 -1.70 -1.53 13.52
C ASN A 194 -2.77 -2.13 14.44
N VAL A 195 -2.56 -2.13 15.76
CA VAL A 195 -3.55 -2.56 16.75
C VAL A 195 -4.80 -1.68 16.65
N LYS A 196 -4.64 -0.35 16.65
CA LYS A 196 -5.75 0.59 16.50
C LYS A 196 -6.54 0.38 15.21
N MET A 197 -5.87 0.15 14.08
CA MET A 197 -6.55 -0.14 12.82
C MET A 197 -7.30 -1.46 12.90
N SER A 198 -6.72 -2.50 13.49
CA SER A 198 -7.39 -3.78 13.74
C SER A 198 -8.65 -3.61 14.60
N ASP A 199 -8.59 -2.81 15.67
CA ASP A 199 -9.76 -2.52 16.51
C ASP A 199 -10.87 -1.82 15.72
N ILE A 200 -10.51 -0.88 14.84
CA ILE A 200 -11.47 -0.23 13.94
C ILE A 200 -12.13 -1.27 13.02
N LEU A 201 -11.34 -2.12 12.36
CA LEU A 201 -11.86 -3.17 11.47
C LEU A 201 -12.77 -4.15 12.22
N ASN A 202 -12.38 -4.59 13.43
CA ASN A 202 -13.20 -5.42 14.31
C ASN A 202 -14.54 -4.76 14.65
N SER A 203 -14.52 -3.47 15.00
CA SER A 203 -15.74 -2.72 15.35
C SER A 203 -16.74 -2.61 14.19
N LYS A 204 -16.25 -2.77 12.95
CA LYS A 204 -17.03 -2.73 11.71
C LYS A 204 -17.39 -4.12 11.20
N GLY A 205 -16.98 -5.19 11.90
CA GLY A 205 -17.18 -6.58 11.46
C GLY A 205 -16.42 -6.93 10.17
N ILE A 206 -15.30 -6.28 9.92
CA ILE A 206 -14.45 -6.54 8.75
C ILE A 206 -13.43 -7.61 9.10
N ASP A 207 -13.52 -8.76 8.41
CA ASP A 207 -12.57 -9.86 8.60
C ASP A 207 -11.17 -9.47 8.17
N HIS A 208 -10.20 -9.71 9.04
CA HIS A 208 -8.78 -9.41 8.78
C HIS A 208 -7.87 -10.24 9.68
N TRP A 209 -6.63 -10.35 9.30
CA TRP A 209 -5.60 -10.98 10.09
C TRP A 209 -4.61 -9.92 10.60
N LEU A 210 -4.57 -9.71 11.93
CA LEU A 210 -3.52 -8.98 12.60
C LEU A 210 -2.42 -9.98 13.01
N ASP A 211 -1.23 -9.85 12.42
CA ASP A 211 -0.04 -10.63 12.73
C ASP A 211 0.95 -9.77 13.54
N ILE A 212 1.12 -10.08 14.83
CA ILE A 212 2.10 -9.44 15.70
C ILE A 212 3.24 -10.42 15.94
N ARG A 213 4.40 -10.17 15.32
CA ARG A 213 5.60 -11.00 15.49
C ARG A 213 6.41 -10.55 16.70
N GLY A 214 7.14 -11.50 17.31
CA GLY A 214 7.98 -11.18 18.46
C GLY A 214 9.32 -10.54 18.04
N TRP A 215 9.83 -9.60 18.85
CA TRP A 215 11.23 -9.16 18.96
C TRP A 215 11.87 -8.45 17.75
N ASP A 216 11.20 -8.34 16.61
CA ASP A 216 11.71 -7.66 15.42
C ASP A 216 11.44 -6.14 15.47
N LYS A 217 12.33 -5.37 14.82
CA LYS A 217 12.19 -3.91 14.72
C LYS A 217 11.46 -3.53 13.42
N HIS A 218 11.03 -2.28 13.35
CA HIS A 218 10.48 -1.65 12.15
C HIS A 218 11.53 -1.53 11.04
N ASP A 219 11.83 -2.65 10.36
CA ASP A 219 12.90 -2.69 9.36
C ASP A 219 12.72 -3.86 8.36
N TRP A 220 13.49 -3.83 7.29
CA TRP A 220 13.46 -4.75 6.17
C TRP A 220 13.59 -6.25 6.54
N PRO A 221 14.44 -6.68 7.51
CA PRO A 221 14.49 -8.07 7.91
C PRO A 221 13.14 -8.65 8.33
N LEU A 222 12.31 -7.86 9.04
CA LEU A 222 10.96 -8.24 9.42
C LEU A 222 10.06 -8.37 8.17
N TRP A 223 10.06 -7.37 7.30
CA TRP A 223 9.19 -7.34 6.13
C TRP A 223 9.57 -8.39 5.08
N ASN A 224 10.86 -8.71 4.95
CA ASN A 224 11.37 -9.78 4.08
C ASN A 224 10.93 -11.19 4.54
N GLN A 225 10.55 -11.36 5.80
CA GLN A 225 9.93 -12.57 6.32
C GLN A 225 8.39 -12.55 6.17
N MET A 226 7.77 -11.39 6.41
CA MET A 226 6.32 -11.22 6.37
C MET A 226 5.76 -11.37 4.96
N PHE A 227 6.36 -10.70 3.99
CA PHE A 227 5.79 -10.60 2.65
C PHE A 227 5.61 -11.97 1.95
N PRO A 228 6.62 -12.86 1.88
CA PRO A 228 6.43 -14.19 1.32
C PRO A 228 5.45 -15.06 2.12
N ASP A 229 5.44 -14.95 3.45
CA ASP A 229 4.51 -15.69 4.31
C ASP A 229 3.07 -15.28 4.01
N TYR A 230 2.77 -13.99 3.97
CA TYR A 230 1.42 -13.49 3.69
C TYR A 230 0.95 -13.86 2.28
N LEU A 231 1.78 -13.64 1.27
CA LEU A 231 1.47 -14.04 -0.10
C LEU A 231 1.21 -15.55 -0.23
N SER A 232 1.91 -16.37 0.56
CA SER A 232 1.71 -17.83 0.53
C SER A 232 0.37 -18.26 1.12
N ARG A 233 -0.23 -17.45 2.01
CA ARG A 233 -1.44 -17.80 2.78
C ARG A 233 -2.73 -17.20 2.23
N ILE A 234 -2.65 -16.10 1.47
CA ILE A 234 -3.85 -15.39 1.01
C ILE A 234 -4.43 -15.94 -0.31
N MET A 235 -3.68 -16.77 -1.04
CA MET A 235 -4.14 -17.46 -2.25
C MET A 235 -3.89 -18.95 -2.20
#